data_403c3865b3090ce20a89ba2715f28b82
#
_entry.id   403c3865b3090ce20a89ba2715f28b82
#
_cell.length_a   1.000
_cell.length_b   1.000
_cell.length_c   1.000
_cell.angle_alpha   90.00
_cell.angle_beta   90.00
_cell.angle_gamma   90.00
#
_symmetry.space_group_name_H-M   'P 1'
#
loop_
_entity.id
_entity.type
_entity.pdbx_description
1 polymer ?
#
loop_
_entity_poly.entity_id
_entity_poly.type
_entity_poly.pdbx_seq_one_letter_code
_entity_poly.pdbx_strand_id
1 'polypeptide(L)'
;MESNKVTYLQMLQEPICRMSTISAIFKGFAATIVAGVASITYKDVNAWILGLSFLPVLAFAILDVYYLTLERKFRFLFEQVRKGEHEIDFSMKLTNDPEEIIRAKARGCDCIKSPSIYLFYPLMVAILVAIFILKLIGVI
;
A
#
# COMPACT_ATOMS: atom_id res chain seq x y z
N MET A 1 -36.51 -2.47 -0.86
CA MET A 1 -35.57 -1.59 -0.15
C MET A 1 -34.33 -2.34 0.32
N GLU A 2 -34.47 -3.50 0.93
CA GLU A 2 -33.35 -4.33 1.39
C GLU A 2 -32.47 -4.89 0.25
N SER A 3 -33.09 -5.28 -0.87
CA SER A 3 -32.39 -5.75 -2.07
C SER A 3 -31.43 -4.69 -2.66
N ASN A 4 -31.85 -3.43 -2.73
CA ASN A 4 -31.01 -2.34 -3.25
C ASN A 4 -29.81 -2.05 -2.34
N LYS A 5 -30.00 -2.17 -1.03
CA LYS A 5 -28.90 -2.03 -0.05
C LYS A 5 -27.84 -3.12 -0.23
N VAL A 6 -28.29 -4.37 -0.38
CA VAL A 6 -27.37 -5.50 -0.61
C VAL A 6 -26.60 -5.31 -1.90
N THR A 7 -27.25 -4.92 -2.99
CA THR A 7 -26.60 -4.65 -4.28
C THR A 7 -25.58 -3.52 -4.16
N TYR A 8 -25.91 -2.44 -3.46
CA TYR A 8 -24.96 -1.33 -3.26
C TYR A 8 -23.74 -1.74 -2.44
N LEU A 9 -23.94 -2.52 -1.37
CA LEU A 9 -22.82 -3.07 -0.57
C LEU A 9 -21.92 -3.99 -1.39
N GLN A 10 -22.48 -4.84 -2.27
CA GLN A 10 -21.70 -5.68 -3.18
C GLN A 10 -20.87 -4.84 -4.15
N MET A 11 -21.44 -3.78 -4.73
CA MET A 11 -20.71 -2.85 -5.59
C MET A 11 -19.52 -2.18 -4.89
N LEU A 12 -19.67 -1.82 -3.61
CA LEU A 12 -18.60 -1.21 -2.82
C LEU A 12 -17.51 -2.21 -2.40
N GLN A 13 -17.86 -3.48 -2.30
CA GLN A 13 -16.91 -4.53 -1.90
C GLN A 13 -15.88 -4.83 -3.00
N GLU A 14 -16.25 -4.71 -4.26
CA GLU A 14 -15.37 -4.95 -5.39
C GLU A 14 -14.13 -4.02 -5.40
N PRO A 15 -14.24 -2.67 -5.35
CA PRO A 15 -13.09 -1.80 -5.26
C PRO A 15 -12.25 -2.04 -4.00
N ILE A 16 -12.86 -2.38 -2.86
CA ILE A 16 -12.12 -2.68 -1.62
C ILE A 16 -11.21 -3.90 -1.84
N CYS A 17 -11.73 -5.00 -2.36
CA CYS A 17 -10.94 -6.19 -2.67
C CYS A 17 -9.84 -5.91 -3.69
N ARG A 18 -10.15 -5.13 -4.73
CA ARG A 18 -9.20 -4.75 -5.77
C ARG A 18 -8.04 -3.91 -5.21
N MET A 19 -8.32 -2.93 -4.34
CA MET A 19 -7.29 -2.10 -3.69
C MET A 19 -6.37 -2.94 -2.80
N SER A 20 -6.94 -3.86 -2.02
CA SER A 20 -6.17 -4.78 -1.18
C SER A 20 -5.25 -5.70 -2.00
N THR A 21 -5.75 -6.21 -3.14
CA THR A 21 -4.95 -7.03 -4.06
C THR A 21 -3.80 -6.24 -4.68
N ILE A 22 -4.04 -4.99 -5.09
CA ILE A 22 -3.00 -4.10 -5.65
C ILE A 22 -1.90 -3.85 -4.61
N SER A 23 -2.26 -3.61 -3.34
CA SER A 23 -1.30 -3.47 -2.24
C SER A 23 -0.40 -4.70 -2.09
N ALA A 24 -0.97 -5.91 -2.17
CA ALA A 24 -0.20 -7.17 -2.13
C ALA A 24 0.76 -7.30 -3.34
N ILE A 25 0.32 -6.89 -4.53
CA ILE A 25 1.13 -6.89 -5.76
C ILE A 25 2.34 -5.96 -5.61
N PHE A 26 2.16 -4.74 -5.11
CA PHE A 26 3.28 -3.81 -4.90
C PHE A 26 4.32 -4.36 -3.94
N LYS A 27 3.90 -5.01 -2.85
CA LYS A 27 4.80 -5.70 -1.93
C LYS A 27 5.54 -6.84 -2.62
N GLY A 28 4.87 -7.62 -3.44
CA GLY A 28 5.48 -8.68 -4.25
C GLY A 28 6.56 -8.13 -5.18
N PHE A 29 6.29 -7.06 -5.91
CA PHE A 29 7.28 -6.42 -6.79
C PHE A 29 8.46 -5.85 -6.00
N ALA A 30 8.21 -5.16 -4.88
CA ALA A 30 9.29 -4.63 -4.05
C ALA A 30 10.20 -5.76 -3.54
N ALA A 31 9.65 -6.87 -3.06
CA ALA A 31 10.40 -8.03 -2.62
C ALA A 31 11.20 -8.67 -3.76
N THR A 32 10.61 -8.77 -4.96
CA THR A 32 11.28 -9.31 -6.16
C THR A 32 12.49 -8.46 -6.56
N ILE A 33 12.36 -7.13 -6.51
CA ILE A 33 13.47 -6.22 -6.81
C ILE A 33 14.59 -6.40 -5.80
N VAL A 34 14.28 -6.45 -4.50
CA VAL A 34 15.27 -6.66 -3.44
C VAL A 34 15.99 -7.99 -3.60
N ALA A 35 15.26 -9.08 -3.88
CA ALA A 35 15.83 -10.40 -4.13
C ALA A 35 16.69 -10.42 -5.40
N GLY A 36 16.25 -9.75 -6.47
CA GLY A 36 17.02 -9.61 -7.70
C GLY A 36 18.36 -8.89 -7.49
N VAL A 37 18.31 -7.76 -6.77
CA VAL A 37 19.51 -6.99 -6.41
C VAL A 37 20.45 -7.83 -5.56
N ALA A 38 19.94 -8.53 -4.55
CA ALA A 38 20.75 -9.43 -3.72
C ALA A 38 21.48 -10.50 -4.57
N SER A 39 20.77 -11.09 -5.53
CA SER A 39 21.30 -12.14 -6.41
C SER A 39 22.42 -11.65 -7.35
N ILE A 40 22.32 -10.39 -7.82
CA ILE A 40 23.31 -9.82 -8.75
C ILE A 40 24.54 -9.31 -8.01
N THR A 41 24.44 -8.98 -6.74
CA THR A 41 25.52 -8.34 -5.95
C THR A 41 26.77 -9.22 -5.81
N TYR A 42 26.63 -10.54 -5.96
CA TYR A 42 27.77 -11.47 -6.03
C TYR A 42 28.64 -11.29 -7.28
N LYS A 43 28.15 -10.61 -8.31
CA LYS A 43 28.93 -10.23 -9.50
C LYS A 43 29.36 -8.78 -9.30
N ASP A 44 30.52 -8.39 -9.80
CA ASP A 44 31.08 -7.04 -9.67
C ASP A 44 30.13 -5.91 -10.14
N VAL A 45 29.08 -5.68 -9.36
CA VAL A 45 28.07 -4.64 -9.62
C VAL A 45 28.52 -3.34 -8.97
N ASN A 46 28.45 -2.26 -9.74
CA ASN A 46 28.77 -0.92 -9.27
C ASN A 46 27.83 -0.48 -8.14
N ALA A 47 28.37 0.11 -7.07
CA ALA A 47 27.61 0.64 -5.93
C ALA A 47 26.47 1.61 -6.34
N TRP A 48 26.60 2.30 -7.47
CA TRP A 48 25.55 3.16 -8.03
C TRP A 48 24.28 2.40 -8.40
N ILE A 49 24.41 1.18 -8.93
CA ILE A 49 23.26 0.34 -9.29
C ILE A 49 22.51 -0.11 -8.02
N LEU A 50 23.24 -0.41 -6.95
CA LEU A 50 22.65 -0.70 -5.63
C LEU A 50 21.93 0.52 -5.06
N GLY A 51 22.51 1.72 -5.15
CA GLY A 51 21.85 2.96 -4.75
C GLY A 51 20.56 3.21 -5.52
N LEU A 52 20.55 2.95 -6.84
CA LEU A 52 19.40 3.14 -7.69
C LEU A 52 18.22 2.19 -7.32
N SER A 53 18.52 1.02 -6.75
CA SER A 53 17.48 0.04 -6.37
C SER A 53 16.57 0.49 -5.23
N PHE A 54 16.94 1.52 -4.47
CA PHE A 54 16.06 2.11 -3.45
C PHE A 54 14.88 2.87 -4.06
N LEU A 55 15.03 3.46 -5.26
CA LEU A 55 13.99 4.25 -5.91
C LEU A 55 12.70 3.47 -6.16
N PRO A 56 12.72 2.29 -6.81
CA PRO A 56 11.49 1.53 -7.02
C PRO A 56 10.85 1.05 -5.71
N VAL A 57 11.62 0.70 -4.69
CA VAL A 57 11.07 0.30 -3.38
C VAL A 57 10.33 1.47 -2.73
N LEU A 58 10.89 2.68 -2.77
CA LEU A 58 10.23 3.90 -2.28
C LEU A 58 8.99 4.25 -3.11
N ALA A 59 9.06 4.12 -4.44
CA ALA A 59 7.91 4.36 -5.31
C ALA A 59 6.74 3.42 -4.98
N PHE A 60 7.01 2.12 -4.80
CA PHE A 60 5.98 1.17 -4.40
C PHE A 60 5.42 1.46 -2.99
N ALA A 61 6.26 1.90 -2.05
CA ALA A 61 5.79 2.30 -0.73
C ALA A 61 4.81 3.48 -0.80
N ILE A 62 5.10 4.49 -1.62
CA ILE A 62 4.20 5.65 -1.81
C ILE A 62 2.89 5.22 -2.46
N LEU A 63 2.95 4.37 -3.50
CA LEU A 63 1.76 3.85 -4.17
C LEU A 63 0.91 3.00 -3.23
N ASP A 64 1.54 2.16 -2.40
CA ASP A 64 0.84 1.32 -1.43
C ASP A 64 0.11 2.17 -0.37
N VAL A 65 0.74 3.23 0.14
CA VAL A 65 0.08 4.21 1.04
C VAL A 65 -1.12 4.86 0.36
N TYR A 66 -0.98 5.25 -0.91
CA TYR A 66 -2.06 5.86 -1.67
C TYR A 66 -3.26 4.91 -1.82
N TYR A 67 -3.02 3.66 -2.24
CA TYR A 67 -4.08 2.66 -2.41
C TYR A 67 -4.72 2.26 -1.07
N LEU A 68 -3.94 2.17 0.01
CA LEU A 68 -4.48 1.94 1.35
C LEU A 68 -5.37 3.10 1.82
N THR A 69 -5.03 4.33 1.47
CA THR A 69 -5.87 5.51 1.74
C THR A 69 -7.23 5.38 1.03
N LEU A 70 -7.22 5.00 -0.25
CA LEU A 70 -8.46 4.78 -1.02
C LEU A 70 -9.27 3.62 -0.45
N GLU A 71 -8.63 2.50 -0.12
CA GLU A 71 -9.30 1.34 0.49
C GLU A 71 -10.01 1.73 1.78
N ARG A 72 -9.38 2.50 2.66
CA ARG A 72 -9.99 2.95 3.92
C ARG A 72 -11.18 3.87 3.69
N LYS A 73 -11.13 4.75 2.69
CA LYS A 73 -12.26 5.60 2.31
C LYS A 73 -13.45 4.76 1.80
N PHE A 74 -13.19 3.74 0.97
CA PHE A 74 -14.24 2.83 0.50
C PHE A 74 -14.83 1.99 1.64
N ARG A 75 -14.02 1.51 2.56
CA ARG A 75 -14.48 0.79 3.76
C ARG A 75 -15.35 1.67 4.64
N PHE A 76 -15.01 2.94 4.78
CA PHE A 76 -15.80 3.90 5.55
C PHE A 76 -17.17 4.12 4.90
N LEU A 77 -17.24 4.34 3.59
CA LEU A 77 -18.49 4.45 2.84
C LEU A 77 -19.31 3.16 2.97
N PHE A 78 -18.70 2.00 2.85
CA PHE A 78 -19.35 0.72 3.06
C PHE A 78 -20.01 0.63 4.45
N GLU A 79 -19.32 1.04 5.51
CA GLU A 79 -19.85 1.04 6.87
C GLU A 79 -21.01 2.01 7.06
N GLN A 80 -20.95 3.21 6.46
CA GLN A 80 -22.05 4.18 6.49
C GLN A 80 -23.30 3.62 5.82
N VAL A 81 -23.16 3.00 4.64
CA VAL A 81 -24.28 2.35 3.94
C VAL A 81 -24.83 1.16 4.75
N ARG A 82 -23.94 0.35 5.34
CA ARG A 82 -24.33 -0.79 6.17
C ARG A 82 -25.16 -0.35 7.38
N LYS A 83 -24.78 0.73 8.04
CA LYS A 83 -25.48 1.28 9.21
C LYS A 83 -26.76 2.04 8.84
N GLY A 84 -26.94 2.41 7.58
CA GLY A 84 -28.06 3.24 7.12
C GLY A 84 -27.87 4.74 7.37
N GLU A 85 -26.61 5.16 7.60
CA GLU A 85 -26.22 6.57 7.77
C GLU A 85 -26.02 7.27 6.42
N HIS A 86 -25.97 6.51 5.31
CA HIS A 86 -25.83 7.00 3.94
C HIS A 86 -27.00 6.54 3.08
N GLU A 87 -27.51 7.44 2.20
CA GLU A 87 -28.56 7.11 1.26
C GLU A 87 -28.09 6.09 0.21
N ILE A 88 -29.02 5.27 -0.27
CA ILE A 88 -28.77 4.26 -1.30
C ILE A 88 -28.88 4.93 -2.67
N ASP A 89 -27.86 5.68 -3.04
CA ASP A 89 -27.78 6.42 -4.33
C ASP A 89 -26.90 5.72 -5.37
N PHE A 90 -26.31 4.55 -5.02
CA PHE A 90 -25.33 3.83 -5.85
C PHE A 90 -24.10 4.66 -6.23
N SER A 91 -23.82 5.73 -5.50
CA SER A 91 -22.68 6.61 -5.74
C SER A 91 -21.40 6.01 -5.15
N MET A 92 -20.34 5.98 -5.92
CA MET A 92 -18.99 5.61 -5.47
C MET A 92 -18.15 6.85 -5.10
N LYS A 93 -18.80 7.98 -4.81
CA LYS A 93 -18.09 9.20 -4.43
C LYS A 93 -17.47 9.04 -3.04
N LEU A 94 -16.15 9.13 -2.99
CA LEU A 94 -15.43 9.11 -1.73
C LEU A 94 -15.52 10.47 -1.05
N THR A 95 -15.61 10.46 0.26
CA THR A 95 -15.61 11.70 1.04
C THR A 95 -14.29 12.45 0.92
N ASN A 96 -14.40 13.78 0.84
CA ASN A 96 -13.28 14.71 0.96
C ASN A 96 -13.39 15.54 2.25
N ASP A 97 -14.39 15.28 3.09
CA ASP A 97 -14.55 15.95 4.38
C ASP A 97 -13.40 15.54 5.31
N PRO A 98 -12.63 16.51 5.85
CA PRO A 98 -11.53 16.25 6.76
C PRO A 98 -11.93 15.45 8.01
N GLU A 99 -13.14 15.69 8.56
CA GLU A 99 -13.62 14.96 9.75
C GLU A 99 -13.89 13.49 9.45
N GLU A 100 -14.52 13.21 8.31
CA GLU A 100 -14.79 11.84 7.88
C GLU A 100 -13.51 11.08 7.52
N ILE A 101 -12.54 11.75 6.88
CA ILE A 101 -11.22 11.19 6.59
C ILE A 101 -10.48 10.81 7.89
N ILE A 102 -10.60 11.62 8.94
CA ILE A 102 -10.04 11.31 10.26
C ILE A 102 -10.74 10.10 10.88
N ARG A 103 -12.08 10.06 10.86
CA ARG A 103 -12.87 8.92 11.35
C ARG A 103 -12.56 7.63 10.63
N ALA A 104 -12.37 7.70 9.31
CA ALA A 104 -11.97 6.58 8.46
C ALA A 104 -10.51 6.13 8.69
N LYS A 105 -9.70 6.89 9.44
CA LYS A 105 -8.25 6.74 9.54
C LYS A 105 -7.58 6.67 8.15
N ALA A 106 -8.12 7.42 7.21
CA ALA A 106 -7.71 7.44 5.81
C ALA A 106 -6.73 8.58 5.49
N ARG A 107 -6.10 9.20 6.51
CA ARG A 107 -4.98 10.11 6.28
C ARG A 107 -3.71 9.34 5.92
N GLY A 108 -2.87 9.89 5.06
CA GLY A 108 -1.60 9.27 4.69
C GLY A 108 -0.74 8.87 5.90
N CYS A 109 -0.68 9.74 6.93
CA CYS A 109 0.04 9.45 8.18
C CYS A 109 -0.53 8.24 8.94
N ASP A 110 -1.85 8.04 8.94
CA ASP A 110 -2.49 6.90 9.58
C ASP A 110 -2.27 5.61 8.77
N CYS A 111 -2.16 5.73 7.44
CA CYS A 111 -1.86 4.62 6.55
C CYS A 111 -0.40 4.16 6.67
N ILE A 112 0.56 5.09 6.80
CA ILE A 112 1.98 4.77 7.03
C ILE A 112 2.17 3.98 8.33
N LYS A 113 1.40 4.29 9.38
CA LYS A 113 1.41 3.56 10.65
C LYS A 113 0.73 2.19 10.61
N SER A 114 0.15 1.81 9.47
CA SER A 114 -0.41 0.47 9.30
C SER A 114 0.68 -0.59 9.40
N PRO A 115 0.47 -1.68 10.18
CA PRO A 115 1.45 -2.76 10.30
C PRO A 115 1.93 -3.31 8.96
N SER A 116 1.04 -3.35 7.98
CA SER A 116 1.33 -3.83 6.62
C SER A 116 2.38 -2.98 5.88
N ILE A 117 2.45 -1.68 6.15
CA ILE A 117 3.42 -0.76 5.54
C ILE A 117 4.62 -0.58 6.45
N TYR A 118 4.39 -0.30 7.72
CA TYR A 118 5.43 -0.01 8.71
C TYR A 118 6.40 -1.18 8.93
N LEU A 119 5.95 -2.44 8.83
CA LEU A 119 6.84 -3.60 8.99
C LEU A 119 7.52 -3.98 7.67
N PHE A 120 6.78 -3.94 6.56
CA PHE A 120 7.26 -4.47 5.29
C PHE A 120 8.34 -3.59 4.65
N TYR A 121 8.05 -2.31 4.41
CA TYR A 121 8.99 -1.43 3.68
C TYR A 121 10.27 -1.11 4.44
N PRO A 122 10.25 -0.81 5.75
CA PRO A 122 11.50 -0.66 6.51
C PRO A 122 12.35 -1.91 6.53
N LEU A 123 11.73 -3.11 6.56
CA LEU A 123 12.48 -4.36 6.44
C LEU A 123 13.17 -4.48 5.07
N MET A 124 12.46 -4.16 3.97
CA MET A 124 13.05 -4.18 2.63
C MET A 124 14.21 -3.19 2.50
N VAL A 125 14.03 -1.98 3.04
CA VAL A 125 15.09 -0.96 3.06
C VAL A 125 16.27 -1.43 3.91
N ALA A 126 16.05 -2.04 5.07
CA ALA A 126 17.12 -2.57 5.93
C ALA A 126 17.95 -3.65 5.22
N ILE A 127 17.29 -4.53 4.46
CA ILE A 127 17.99 -5.55 3.65
C ILE A 127 18.85 -4.88 2.58
N LEU A 128 18.33 -3.90 1.83
CA LEU A 128 19.10 -3.17 0.83
C LEU A 128 20.29 -2.43 1.45
N VAL A 129 20.09 -1.78 2.60
CA VAL A 129 21.18 -1.11 3.34
C VAL A 129 22.25 -2.10 3.78
N ALA A 130 21.86 -3.27 4.28
CA ALA A 130 22.81 -4.32 4.67
C ALA A 130 23.64 -4.78 3.47
N ILE A 131 23.01 -5.06 2.32
CA ILE A 131 23.69 -5.44 1.07
C ILE A 131 24.66 -4.32 0.64
N PHE A 132 24.21 -3.07 0.68
CA PHE A 132 25.02 -1.92 0.31
C PHE A 132 26.27 -1.76 1.19
N ILE A 133 26.10 -1.92 2.51
CA ILE A 133 27.22 -1.87 3.47
C ILE A 133 28.20 -3.01 3.23
N LEU A 134 27.75 -4.25 3.05
CA LEU A 134 28.58 -5.40 2.77
C LEU A 134 29.41 -5.21 1.50
N LYS A 135 28.82 -4.60 0.47
CA LYS A 135 29.52 -4.24 -0.76
C LYS A 135 30.60 -3.18 -0.55
N LEU A 136 30.33 -2.15 0.26
CA LEU A 136 31.30 -1.08 0.57
C LEU A 136 32.50 -1.59 1.38
N ILE A 137 32.28 -2.58 2.25
CA ILE A 137 33.33 -3.20 3.07
C ILE A 137 34.14 -4.21 2.24
N GLY A 138 33.73 -4.56 1.03
CA GLY A 138 34.39 -5.51 0.16
C GLY A 138 34.25 -6.98 0.58
N VAL A 139 33.18 -7.32 1.30
CA VAL A 139 32.83 -8.70 1.68
C VAL A 139 32.17 -9.44 0.53
N ILE A 140 31.48 -8.72 -0.34
CA ILE A 140 30.79 -9.24 -1.53
C ILE A 140 31.00 -8.33 -2.72
#